data_d55651309ffd7fe39d209ce05eb0870e
#
_entry.id   d55651309ffd7fe39d209ce05eb0870e
#
_cell.length_a   1.000
_cell.length_b   1.000
_cell.length_c   1.000
_cell.angle_alpha   90.00
_cell.angle_beta   90.00
_cell.angle_gamma   90.00
#
_symmetry.space_group_name_H-M   'P 1'
#
loop_
_entity.id
_entity.type
_entity.pdbx_description
1 polymer ?
#
loop_
_entity_poly.entity_id
_entity_poly.type
_entity_poly.pdbx_seq_one_letter_code
_entity_poly.pdbx_strand_id
1 'polypeptide(L)'
;MSLLIKNARLVHADHTDVQVSDVYVVEGRIAGINVAPVGFVPNQILDAGGRKMSFALADLAVRLSEKGGNQRDVMADVLSAAVAGGVAHVACLPDGSPILDEPLLIDILLNKSEALGLAHVHVLGALTQDLKGTQLAELMTLAEHGCIAFTQADAPIQDTQILQRALSYAASFKLPVWLRATDFYLGGGFAASGAYASRLGLSGVPVAAETIALLTLFELLHSMGAQAPKVHIGRISSARAVELIRQAKVQGLNITCDVNMHHLHLVDTDMGYFNNQYVFNPPLRSSSDRSALRAAVLDGTIDAVVSDHVAVDFDAKQLPVGQTQAGAIGTQWLISLLVQLAVEERVDIASALAAAVSRAYPILG
;
A
#
# COMPACT_ATOMS: atom_id res chain seq x y z
N MET A 1 -3.04 -31.75 -1.24
CA MET A 1 -3.20 -31.65 0.22
C MET A 1 -4.64 -31.22 0.52
N SER A 2 -5.36 -31.92 1.47
CA SER A 2 -6.72 -31.58 1.86
C SER A 2 -6.76 -31.09 3.31
N LEU A 3 -7.45 -29.97 3.55
CA LEU A 3 -7.59 -29.36 4.87
C LEU A 3 -9.08 -29.11 5.15
N LEU A 4 -9.53 -29.47 6.36
CA LEU A 4 -10.85 -29.10 6.87
C LEU A 4 -10.68 -28.06 7.97
N ILE A 5 -11.27 -26.88 7.79
CA ILE A 5 -11.35 -25.84 8.82
C ILE A 5 -12.77 -25.87 9.39
N LYS A 6 -12.91 -26.28 10.65
CA LYS A 6 -14.19 -26.40 11.34
C LYS A 6 -14.51 -25.15 12.16
N ASN A 7 -15.80 -24.91 12.36
CA ASN A 7 -16.30 -23.89 13.30
C ASN A 7 -15.74 -22.48 13.03
N ALA A 8 -15.51 -22.12 11.78
CA ALA A 8 -15.04 -20.77 11.41
C ALA A 8 -16.21 -19.80 11.24
N ARG A 9 -16.08 -18.57 11.72
CA ARG A 9 -17.00 -17.46 11.40
C ARG A 9 -16.46 -16.70 10.20
N LEU A 10 -17.05 -16.93 9.03
CA LEU A 10 -16.60 -16.31 7.79
C LEU A 10 -16.89 -14.80 7.80
N VAL A 11 -15.87 -14.01 7.52
CA VAL A 11 -15.99 -12.55 7.33
C VAL A 11 -16.15 -12.30 5.83
N HIS A 12 -17.34 -11.86 5.42
CA HIS A 12 -17.67 -11.58 4.03
C HIS A 12 -18.14 -10.15 3.87
N ALA A 13 -17.71 -9.47 2.80
CA ALA A 13 -18.08 -8.07 2.54
C ALA A 13 -19.60 -7.86 2.38
N ASP A 14 -20.31 -8.89 1.92
CA ASP A 14 -21.73 -8.81 1.55
C ASP A 14 -22.69 -9.42 2.60
N HIS A 15 -22.17 -9.99 3.70
CA HIS A 15 -22.99 -10.69 4.68
C HIS A 15 -22.75 -10.18 6.10
N THR A 16 -23.78 -9.59 6.68
CA THR A 16 -23.83 -9.18 8.10
C THR A 16 -24.00 -10.36 9.06
N ASP A 17 -24.49 -11.51 8.58
CA ASP A 17 -24.68 -12.72 9.39
C ASP A 17 -23.44 -13.63 9.31
N VAL A 18 -22.67 -13.59 10.37
CA VAL A 18 -21.48 -14.43 10.55
C VAL A 18 -21.93 -15.81 11.02
N GLN A 19 -22.37 -16.66 10.08
CA GLN A 19 -22.67 -18.07 10.40
C GLN A 19 -21.37 -18.84 10.67
N VAL A 20 -21.43 -19.73 11.68
CA VAL A 20 -20.36 -20.69 11.92
C VAL A 20 -20.40 -21.71 10.79
N SER A 21 -19.28 -21.86 10.09
CA SER A 21 -19.17 -22.67 8.87
C SER A 21 -17.94 -23.56 8.92
N ASP A 22 -18.05 -24.69 8.21
CA ASP A 22 -16.94 -25.57 7.91
C ASP A 22 -16.43 -25.28 6.50
N VAL A 23 -15.11 -25.14 6.34
CA VAL A 23 -14.47 -24.82 5.05
C VAL A 23 -13.60 -25.99 4.63
N TYR A 24 -13.86 -26.50 3.43
CA TYR A 24 -13.15 -27.61 2.82
C TYR A 24 -12.17 -27.11 1.78
N VAL A 25 -10.89 -27.40 1.98
CA VAL A 25 -9.81 -26.99 1.07
C VAL A 25 -9.19 -28.22 0.42
N VAL A 26 -9.06 -28.20 -0.91
CA VAL A 26 -8.42 -29.23 -1.71
C VAL A 26 -7.40 -28.57 -2.63
N GLU A 27 -6.17 -29.05 -2.60
CA GLU A 27 -5.07 -28.52 -3.44
C GLU A 27 -4.91 -26.99 -3.37
N GLY A 28 -5.02 -26.44 -2.16
CA GLY A 28 -4.87 -25.00 -1.92
C GLY A 28 -6.09 -24.15 -2.31
N ARG A 29 -7.20 -24.75 -2.72
CA ARG A 29 -8.43 -24.04 -3.13
C ARG A 29 -9.61 -24.41 -2.24
N ILE A 30 -10.47 -23.43 -1.95
CA ILE A 30 -11.75 -23.70 -1.27
C ILE A 30 -12.64 -24.49 -2.20
N ALA A 31 -12.89 -25.75 -1.84
CA ALA A 31 -13.69 -26.68 -2.64
C ALA A 31 -15.15 -26.80 -2.15
N GLY A 32 -15.45 -26.31 -0.92
CA GLY A 32 -16.80 -26.29 -0.39
C GLY A 32 -16.88 -25.52 0.93
N ILE A 33 -18.08 -24.99 1.23
CA ILE A 33 -18.42 -24.37 2.51
C ILE A 33 -19.68 -25.07 3.02
N ASN A 34 -19.63 -25.60 4.24
CA ASN A 34 -20.71 -26.38 4.90
C ASN A 34 -21.09 -27.68 4.19
N VAL A 35 -20.65 -27.90 2.96
CA VAL A 35 -20.92 -29.14 2.19
C VAL A 35 -19.58 -29.71 1.75
N ALA A 36 -19.29 -30.91 2.20
CA ALA A 36 -18.08 -31.62 1.83
C ALA A 36 -18.10 -32.01 0.35
N PRO A 37 -17.00 -31.79 -0.41
CA PRO A 37 -16.87 -32.35 -1.76
C PRO A 37 -16.96 -33.87 -1.74
N VAL A 38 -17.48 -34.46 -2.83
CA VAL A 38 -17.62 -35.93 -2.96
C VAL A 38 -16.24 -36.60 -2.80
N GLY A 39 -16.16 -37.57 -1.89
CA GLY A 39 -14.92 -38.29 -1.61
C GLY A 39 -13.89 -37.54 -0.79
N PHE A 40 -14.24 -36.41 -0.18
CA PHE A 40 -13.33 -35.62 0.61
C PHE A 40 -12.88 -36.36 1.88
N VAL A 41 -11.56 -36.51 2.03
CA VAL A 41 -10.91 -37.02 3.24
C VAL A 41 -9.84 -36.01 3.66
N PRO A 42 -9.96 -35.37 4.83
CA PRO A 42 -8.98 -34.35 5.25
C PRO A 42 -7.65 -35.01 5.66
N ASN A 43 -6.55 -34.48 5.14
CA ASN A 43 -5.21 -34.77 5.65
C ASN A 43 -4.95 -34.04 6.99
N GLN A 44 -5.58 -32.87 7.15
CA GLN A 44 -5.46 -32.05 8.36
C GLN A 44 -6.82 -31.46 8.74
N ILE A 45 -7.08 -31.35 10.04
CA ILE A 45 -8.28 -30.71 10.58
C ILE A 45 -7.82 -29.57 11.49
N LEU A 46 -8.32 -28.36 11.24
CA LEU A 46 -8.14 -27.19 12.07
C LEU A 46 -9.49 -26.76 12.64
N ASP A 47 -9.64 -26.74 13.96
CA ASP A 47 -10.82 -26.18 14.62
C ASP A 47 -10.60 -24.69 14.89
N ALA A 48 -11.36 -23.84 14.21
CA ALA A 48 -11.32 -22.41 14.41
C ALA A 48 -11.95 -21.96 15.74
N GLY A 49 -12.72 -22.84 16.40
CA GLY A 49 -13.33 -22.56 17.71
C GLY A 49 -14.22 -21.30 17.72
N GLY A 50 -14.92 -21.03 16.63
CA GLY A 50 -15.76 -19.83 16.48
C GLY A 50 -14.98 -18.54 16.19
N ARG A 51 -13.68 -18.61 15.89
CA ARG A 51 -12.90 -17.43 15.49
C ARG A 51 -13.32 -16.95 14.10
N LYS A 52 -13.13 -15.64 13.87
CA LYS A 52 -13.36 -15.04 12.56
C LYS A 52 -12.29 -15.50 11.56
N MET A 53 -12.72 -15.82 10.35
CA MET A 53 -11.89 -16.22 9.23
C MET A 53 -12.19 -15.31 8.05
N SER A 54 -11.16 -14.67 7.50
CA SER A 54 -11.23 -13.88 6.27
C SER A 54 -10.26 -14.45 5.24
N PHE A 55 -10.34 -13.97 4.01
CA PHE A 55 -9.22 -14.09 3.08
C PHE A 55 -8.01 -13.38 3.67
N ALA A 56 -6.82 -13.82 3.29
CA ALA A 56 -5.58 -13.15 3.66
C ALA A 56 -5.55 -11.72 3.09
N LEU A 57 -4.78 -10.84 3.71
CA LEU A 57 -4.67 -9.45 3.31
C LEU A 57 -3.67 -9.29 2.16
N ALA A 58 -3.87 -8.25 1.38
CA ALA A 58 -2.90 -7.70 0.44
C ALA A 58 -2.39 -6.35 0.97
N ASP A 59 -1.07 -6.18 0.98
CA ASP A 59 -0.39 -4.94 1.37
C ASP A 59 0.32 -4.34 0.15
N LEU A 60 -0.15 -3.19 -0.32
CA LEU A 60 0.26 -2.61 -1.60
C LEU A 60 1.51 -1.71 -1.51
N ALA A 61 2.09 -1.53 -0.32
CA ALA A 61 3.26 -0.68 -0.14
C ALA A 61 4.24 -1.26 0.88
N VAL A 62 5.12 -2.13 0.42
CA VAL A 62 6.13 -2.80 1.27
C VAL A 62 7.52 -2.64 0.64
N ARG A 63 8.52 -2.37 1.47
CA ARG A 63 9.93 -2.41 1.07
C ARG A 63 10.59 -3.64 1.65
N LEU A 64 11.23 -4.41 0.78
CA LEU A 64 11.91 -5.67 1.12
C LEU A 64 13.41 -5.48 1.38
N SER A 65 13.87 -4.24 1.44
CA SER A 65 15.24 -3.84 1.78
C SER A 65 15.22 -2.81 2.91
N GLU A 66 16.27 -2.80 3.73
CA GLU A 66 16.46 -1.76 4.74
C GLU A 66 16.77 -0.42 4.08
N LYS A 67 16.17 0.67 4.55
CA LYS A 67 16.44 2.01 4.08
C LYS A 67 17.56 2.60 4.93
N GLY A 68 18.66 2.95 4.31
CA GLY A 68 19.75 3.67 4.96
C GLY A 68 21.01 2.93 5.19
N GLY A 69 21.98 2.73 5.17
CA GLY A 69 23.36 2.44 5.48
C GLY A 69 23.82 1.00 5.26
N ASN A 70 23.46 0.12 6.13
CA ASN A 70 23.87 -1.28 5.98
C ASN A 70 22.83 -2.03 5.16
N GLN A 71 23.18 -2.44 3.94
CA GLN A 71 22.31 -3.23 3.03
C GLN A 71 22.05 -4.63 3.64
N ARG A 72 21.36 -4.66 4.77
CA ARG A 72 20.95 -5.90 5.39
C ARG A 72 19.82 -6.51 4.56
N ASP A 73 19.98 -7.78 4.29
CA ASP A 73 18.91 -8.56 3.68
C ASP A 73 17.82 -8.84 4.72
N VAL A 74 16.78 -8.04 4.66
CA VAL A 74 15.62 -8.15 5.56
C VAL A 74 14.41 -8.82 4.92
N MET A 75 14.52 -9.29 3.68
CA MET A 75 13.39 -9.84 2.92
C MET A 75 12.69 -10.97 3.66
N ALA A 76 13.45 -11.94 4.19
CA ALA A 76 12.88 -13.07 4.92
C ALA A 76 12.14 -12.61 6.19
N ASP A 77 12.71 -11.64 6.93
CA ASP A 77 12.13 -11.08 8.14
C ASP A 77 10.82 -10.33 7.82
N VAL A 78 10.82 -9.51 6.77
CA VAL A 78 9.64 -8.75 6.34
C VAL A 78 8.52 -9.67 5.87
N LEU A 79 8.84 -10.68 5.04
CA LEU A 79 7.83 -11.63 4.55
C LEU A 79 7.31 -12.53 5.67
N SER A 80 8.14 -12.90 6.65
CA SER A 80 7.70 -13.62 7.85
C SER A 80 6.76 -12.78 8.70
N ALA A 81 7.07 -11.48 8.88
CA ALA A 81 6.21 -10.54 9.58
C ALA A 81 4.88 -10.33 8.85
N ALA A 82 4.90 -10.28 7.50
CA ALA A 82 3.69 -10.20 6.67
C ALA A 82 2.77 -11.40 6.93
N VAL A 83 3.31 -12.62 6.82
CA VAL A 83 2.54 -13.85 7.09
C VAL A 83 2.00 -13.89 8.51
N ALA A 84 2.80 -13.52 9.51
CA ALA A 84 2.37 -13.42 10.90
C ALA A 84 1.24 -12.41 11.10
N GLY A 85 1.20 -11.33 10.30
CA GLY A 85 0.12 -10.34 10.25
C GLY A 85 -1.07 -10.73 9.37
N GLY A 86 -1.08 -11.95 8.78
CA GLY A 86 -2.15 -12.41 7.90
C GLY A 86 -2.11 -11.82 6.49
N VAL A 87 -0.99 -11.23 6.09
CA VAL A 87 -0.74 -10.69 4.74
C VAL A 87 -0.13 -11.79 3.88
N ALA A 88 -0.82 -12.19 2.80
CA ALA A 88 -0.34 -13.20 1.86
C ALA A 88 0.22 -12.61 0.56
N HIS A 89 -0.10 -11.36 0.23
CA HIS A 89 0.35 -10.67 -0.97
C HIS A 89 0.93 -9.31 -0.61
N VAL A 90 2.15 -9.05 -1.08
CA VAL A 90 2.82 -7.76 -0.87
C VAL A 90 3.25 -7.16 -2.20
N ALA A 91 2.95 -5.87 -2.44
CA ALA A 91 3.54 -5.14 -3.55
C ALA A 91 4.85 -4.50 -3.09
N CYS A 92 5.94 -4.91 -3.73
CA CYS A 92 7.28 -4.43 -3.43
C CYS A 92 7.58 -3.17 -4.23
N LEU A 93 7.87 -2.07 -3.52
CA LEU A 93 8.31 -0.81 -4.12
C LEU A 93 9.74 -0.92 -4.66
N PRO A 94 10.08 -0.22 -5.77
CA PRO A 94 11.36 -0.38 -6.46
C PRO A 94 12.52 0.41 -5.82
N ASP A 95 12.27 1.24 -4.80
CA ASP A 95 13.24 2.16 -4.20
C ASP A 95 14.18 1.51 -3.18
N GLY A 96 14.42 0.21 -3.36
CA GLY A 96 15.45 -0.53 -2.64
C GLY A 96 16.87 -0.21 -3.11
N SER A 97 17.84 -0.97 -2.64
CA SER A 97 19.22 -0.94 -3.12
C SER A 97 19.64 -2.36 -3.51
N PRO A 98 19.82 -2.63 -4.80
CA PRO A 98 19.67 -1.74 -5.97
C PRO A 98 18.20 -1.37 -6.27
N ILE A 99 18.01 -0.31 -7.08
CA ILE A 99 16.70 0.10 -7.60
C ILE A 99 16.23 -0.94 -8.64
N LEU A 100 14.91 -1.25 -8.64
CA LEU A 100 14.35 -2.27 -9.54
C LEU A 100 14.00 -1.65 -10.91
N ASP A 101 15.00 -1.33 -11.71
CA ASP A 101 14.90 -0.76 -13.04
C ASP A 101 15.59 -1.61 -14.13
N GLU A 102 16.15 -2.77 -13.74
CA GLU A 102 16.78 -3.73 -14.64
C GLU A 102 16.13 -5.13 -14.53
N PRO A 103 15.92 -5.85 -15.65
CA PRO A 103 15.26 -7.17 -15.67
C PRO A 103 15.87 -8.20 -14.73
N LEU A 104 17.21 -8.27 -14.70
CA LEU A 104 17.94 -9.23 -13.87
C LEU A 104 17.61 -9.06 -12.37
N LEU A 105 17.43 -7.82 -11.91
CA LEU A 105 17.09 -7.53 -10.52
C LEU A 105 15.69 -8.01 -10.15
N ILE A 106 14.75 -7.94 -11.11
CA ILE A 106 13.40 -8.47 -10.95
C ILE A 106 13.45 -9.99 -10.81
N ASP A 107 14.17 -10.68 -11.72
CA ASP A 107 14.31 -12.14 -11.69
C ASP A 107 14.94 -12.62 -10.37
N ILE A 108 16.00 -11.96 -9.90
CA ILE A 108 16.68 -12.28 -8.63
C ILE A 108 15.70 -12.15 -7.47
N LEU A 109 14.94 -11.06 -7.40
CA LEU A 109 13.99 -10.80 -6.33
C LEU A 109 12.85 -11.82 -6.32
N LEU A 110 12.25 -12.11 -7.48
CA LEU A 110 11.18 -13.09 -7.60
C LEU A 110 11.64 -14.50 -7.24
N ASN A 111 12.77 -14.96 -7.79
CA ASN A 111 13.33 -16.27 -7.48
C ASN A 111 13.63 -16.44 -5.98
N LYS A 112 14.18 -15.40 -5.36
CA LYS A 112 14.45 -15.40 -3.92
C LYS A 112 13.17 -15.45 -3.09
N SER A 113 12.14 -14.69 -3.47
CA SER A 113 10.86 -14.69 -2.78
C SER A 113 10.16 -16.05 -2.88
N GLU A 114 10.20 -16.67 -4.06
CA GLU A 114 9.64 -18.00 -4.30
C GLU A 114 10.35 -19.08 -3.46
N ALA A 115 11.68 -19.02 -3.40
CA ALA A 115 12.49 -19.92 -2.59
C ALA A 115 12.19 -19.83 -1.08
N LEU A 116 11.79 -18.65 -0.58
CA LEU A 116 11.38 -18.46 0.80
C LEU A 116 10.01 -19.10 1.10
N GLY A 117 9.11 -19.19 0.12
CA GLY A 117 7.80 -19.81 0.28
C GLY A 117 6.89 -19.14 1.33
N LEU A 118 7.04 -17.83 1.52
CA LEU A 118 6.28 -17.00 2.46
C LEU A 118 5.15 -16.24 1.73
N ALA A 119 4.97 -14.93 1.99
CA ALA A 119 4.01 -14.13 1.24
C ALA A 119 4.42 -13.98 -0.23
N HIS A 120 3.43 -13.92 -1.14
CA HIS A 120 3.64 -13.67 -2.56
C HIS A 120 4.09 -12.23 -2.79
N VAL A 121 5.20 -12.06 -3.51
CA VAL A 121 5.75 -10.75 -3.86
C VAL A 121 5.32 -10.35 -5.26
N HIS A 122 4.63 -9.22 -5.36
CA HIS A 122 4.29 -8.55 -6.60
C HIS A 122 5.28 -7.40 -6.79
N VAL A 123 6.08 -7.44 -7.84
CA VAL A 123 7.13 -6.44 -8.05
C VAL A 123 6.59 -5.24 -8.79
N LEU A 124 6.87 -4.05 -8.26
CA LEU A 124 6.69 -2.78 -8.97
C LEU A 124 8.03 -2.39 -9.58
N GLY A 125 8.05 -2.15 -10.89
CA GLY A 125 9.23 -1.65 -11.59
C GLY A 125 9.39 -0.15 -11.43
N ALA A 126 10.62 0.36 -11.52
CA ALA A 126 10.86 1.80 -11.56
C ALA A 126 10.29 2.40 -12.86
N LEU A 127 9.60 3.53 -12.73
CA LEU A 127 9.04 4.26 -13.88
C LEU A 127 10.13 4.98 -14.69
N THR A 128 11.16 5.48 -13.99
CA THR A 128 12.33 6.11 -14.59
C THR A 128 13.61 5.47 -14.08
N GLN A 129 14.66 5.50 -14.89
CA GLN A 129 15.97 4.96 -14.53
C GLN A 129 16.48 5.61 -13.25
N ASP A 130 16.96 4.79 -12.31
CA ASP A 130 17.43 5.21 -10.98
C ASP A 130 16.40 6.02 -10.19
N LEU A 131 15.11 6.00 -10.56
CA LEU A 131 14.05 6.86 -10.00
C LEU A 131 14.37 8.37 -10.08
N LYS A 132 15.21 8.79 -11.03
CA LYS A 132 15.66 10.19 -11.17
C LYS A 132 14.64 11.12 -11.81
N GLY A 133 13.54 10.59 -12.39
CA GLY A 133 12.53 11.41 -13.03
C GLY A 133 12.98 12.09 -14.34
N THR A 134 14.04 11.60 -15.00
CA THR A 134 14.63 12.22 -16.20
C THR A 134 14.53 11.36 -17.46
N GLN A 135 14.73 10.07 -17.34
CA GLN A 135 14.69 9.10 -18.44
C GLN A 135 13.80 7.91 -18.05
N LEU A 136 12.89 7.49 -18.93
CA LEU A 136 12.03 6.35 -18.68
C LEU A 136 12.85 5.05 -18.58
N ALA A 137 12.42 4.14 -17.71
CA ALA A 137 12.90 2.77 -17.71
C ALA A 137 12.27 1.98 -18.89
N GLU A 138 12.80 0.79 -19.16
CA GLU A 138 12.30 -0.09 -20.21
C GLU A 138 11.05 -0.87 -19.74
N LEU A 139 9.91 -0.15 -19.59
CA LEU A 139 8.73 -0.67 -18.90
C LEU A 139 8.24 -1.99 -19.49
N MET A 140 8.26 -2.14 -20.81
CA MET A 140 7.79 -3.38 -21.47
C MET A 140 8.68 -4.57 -21.10
N THR A 141 10.00 -4.39 -21.16
CA THR A 141 10.96 -5.43 -20.79
C THR A 141 10.81 -5.83 -19.31
N LEU A 142 10.65 -4.84 -18.42
CA LEU A 142 10.42 -5.12 -17.00
C LEU A 142 9.08 -5.84 -16.75
N ALA A 143 8.03 -5.53 -17.53
CA ALA A 143 6.75 -6.23 -17.44
C ALA A 143 6.88 -7.70 -17.89
N GLU A 144 7.65 -7.99 -18.96
CA GLU A 144 7.94 -9.34 -19.40
C GLU A 144 8.68 -10.18 -18.35
N HIS A 145 9.45 -9.54 -17.47
CA HIS A 145 10.13 -10.16 -16.33
C HIS A 145 9.30 -10.19 -15.04
N GLY A 146 8.02 -9.79 -15.07
CA GLY A 146 7.08 -10.00 -13.97
C GLY A 146 6.72 -8.77 -13.15
N CYS A 147 7.11 -7.56 -13.57
CA CYS A 147 6.57 -6.35 -12.94
C CYS A 147 5.08 -6.21 -13.26
N ILE A 148 4.26 -6.02 -12.20
CA ILE A 148 2.80 -5.86 -12.35
C ILE A 148 2.37 -4.43 -12.62
N ALA A 149 3.19 -3.45 -12.25
CA ALA A 149 2.96 -2.02 -12.45
C ALA A 149 4.28 -1.26 -12.33
N PHE A 150 4.24 0.05 -12.61
CA PHE A 150 5.43 0.92 -12.60
C PHE A 150 5.21 2.12 -11.72
N THR A 151 6.22 2.45 -10.92
CA THR A 151 6.09 3.53 -9.92
C THR A 151 7.38 4.36 -9.83
N GLN A 152 7.22 5.59 -9.37
CA GLN A 152 8.34 6.45 -9.00
C GLN A 152 8.64 6.39 -7.48
N ALA A 153 8.00 5.47 -6.76
CA ALA A 153 8.08 5.31 -5.31
C ALA A 153 7.86 6.65 -4.57
N ASP A 154 8.86 7.09 -3.78
CA ASP A 154 8.81 8.36 -3.05
C ASP A 154 9.45 9.53 -3.81
N ALA A 155 10.11 9.28 -4.94
CA ALA A 155 10.79 10.32 -5.71
C ALA A 155 9.77 11.06 -6.61
N PRO A 156 9.51 12.36 -6.42
CA PRO A 156 8.58 13.09 -7.28
C PRO A 156 9.19 13.35 -8.66
N ILE A 157 8.36 13.29 -9.71
CA ILE A 157 8.76 13.69 -11.07
C ILE A 157 8.60 15.21 -11.18
N GLN A 158 9.70 15.92 -11.37
CA GLN A 158 9.70 17.38 -11.52
C GLN A 158 9.18 17.82 -12.88
N ASP A 159 9.59 17.13 -13.93
CA ASP A 159 9.26 17.45 -15.32
C ASP A 159 7.92 16.80 -15.72
N THR A 160 6.89 17.63 -15.90
CA THR A 160 5.57 17.18 -16.33
C THR A 160 5.59 16.55 -17.73
N GLN A 161 6.55 16.89 -18.59
CA GLN A 161 6.71 16.25 -19.90
C GLN A 161 7.17 14.79 -19.75
N ILE A 162 8.06 14.52 -18.81
CA ILE A 162 8.48 13.15 -18.49
C ILE A 162 7.29 12.35 -17.94
N LEU A 163 6.50 12.94 -17.01
CA LEU A 163 5.29 12.31 -16.48
C LEU A 163 4.29 11.99 -17.62
N GLN A 164 4.02 12.94 -18.51
CA GLN A 164 3.12 12.73 -19.66
C GLN A 164 3.63 11.61 -20.57
N ARG A 165 4.92 11.58 -20.89
CA ARG A 165 5.53 10.52 -21.70
C ARG A 165 5.44 9.16 -21.04
N ALA A 166 5.68 9.08 -19.72
CA ALA A 166 5.56 7.84 -18.96
C ALA A 166 4.12 7.30 -19.00
N LEU A 167 3.12 8.15 -18.77
CA LEU A 167 1.71 7.78 -18.86
C LEU A 167 1.33 7.31 -20.28
N SER A 168 1.78 8.02 -21.31
CA SER A 168 1.52 7.67 -22.71
C SER A 168 2.17 6.33 -23.11
N TYR A 169 3.40 6.10 -22.66
CA TYR A 169 4.12 4.85 -22.90
C TYR A 169 3.41 3.68 -22.20
N ALA A 170 3.08 3.83 -20.92
CA ALA A 170 2.36 2.82 -20.17
C ALA A 170 0.99 2.51 -20.80
N ALA A 171 0.26 3.53 -21.23
CA ALA A 171 -1.03 3.39 -21.92
C ALA A 171 -0.94 2.55 -23.20
N SER A 172 0.11 2.75 -24.02
CA SER A 172 0.33 2.01 -25.27
C SER A 172 0.44 0.51 -25.06
N PHE A 173 0.93 0.07 -23.90
CA PHE A 173 1.09 -1.33 -23.54
C PHE A 173 0.11 -1.80 -22.47
N LYS A 174 -0.87 -0.97 -22.08
CA LYS A 174 -1.87 -1.25 -21.03
C LYS A 174 -1.24 -1.56 -19.67
N LEU A 175 -0.10 -0.95 -19.38
CA LEU A 175 0.63 -1.14 -18.12
C LEU A 175 0.05 -0.20 -17.04
N PRO A 176 -0.24 -0.69 -15.82
CA PRO A 176 -0.67 0.16 -14.72
C PRO A 176 0.48 1.05 -14.23
N VAL A 177 0.15 2.28 -13.82
CA VAL A 177 1.10 3.22 -13.22
C VAL A 177 0.67 3.54 -11.79
N TRP A 178 1.58 3.39 -10.84
CA TRP A 178 1.35 3.71 -9.44
C TRP A 178 2.17 4.93 -9.04
N LEU A 179 1.51 5.98 -8.60
CA LEU A 179 2.18 7.24 -8.29
C LEU A 179 1.83 7.72 -6.90
N ARG A 180 2.81 8.20 -6.18
CA ARG A 180 2.59 9.02 -5.00
C ARG A 180 2.47 10.48 -5.43
N ALA A 181 1.35 11.11 -5.08
CA ALA A 181 1.13 12.51 -5.39
C ALA A 181 1.94 13.41 -4.46
N THR A 182 3.05 13.94 -4.94
CA THR A 182 3.91 14.86 -4.19
C THR A 182 4.59 15.83 -5.15
N ASP A 183 4.44 17.14 -4.90
CA ASP A 183 5.16 18.16 -5.64
C ASP A 183 6.63 18.16 -5.26
N PHE A 184 7.51 18.30 -6.27
CA PHE A 184 8.96 18.23 -6.10
C PHE A 184 9.51 19.29 -5.14
N TYR A 185 9.00 20.51 -5.21
CA TYR A 185 9.52 21.62 -4.42
C TYR A 185 8.86 21.76 -3.05
N LEU A 186 7.60 21.36 -2.92
CA LEU A 186 6.82 21.49 -1.70
C LEU A 186 6.84 20.25 -0.81
N GLY A 187 7.31 19.11 -1.34
CA GLY A 187 7.28 17.81 -0.66
C GLY A 187 8.38 17.62 0.39
N GLY A 188 9.37 18.50 0.45
CA GLY A 188 10.51 18.40 1.37
C GLY A 188 10.18 18.91 2.78
N GLY A 189 10.10 17.99 3.76
CA GLY A 189 9.85 18.34 5.15
C GLY A 189 9.62 17.14 6.05
N PHE A 190 9.54 17.38 7.36
CA PHE A 190 9.46 16.33 8.39
C PHE A 190 8.12 16.27 9.11
N ALA A 191 7.29 17.30 8.96
CA ALA A 191 5.99 17.43 9.60
C ALA A 191 4.98 18.07 8.64
N ALA A 192 3.68 17.96 8.92
CA ALA A 192 2.69 18.74 8.19
C ALA A 192 2.84 20.23 8.48
N SER A 193 2.71 21.09 7.45
CA SER A 193 2.70 22.53 7.65
C SER A 193 1.53 22.95 8.54
N GLY A 194 1.82 23.75 9.55
CA GLY A 194 0.81 24.23 10.49
C GLY A 194 1.42 24.79 11.76
N ALA A 195 0.55 25.20 12.70
CA ALA A 195 0.97 25.79 13.96
C ALA A 195 1.90 24.87 14.78
N TYR A 196 1.69 23.54 14.67
CA TYR A 196 2.50 22.56 15.39
C TYR A 196 3.94 22.52 14.87
N ALA A 197 4.14 22.36 13.56
CA ALA A 197 5.46 22.38 12.93
C ALA A 197 6.18 23.71 13.17
N SER A 198 5.46 24.84 13.04
CA SER A 198 6.01 26.18 13.30
C SER A 198 6.50 26.34 14.74
N ARG A 199 5.75 25.84 15.72
CA ARG A 199 6.14 25.86 17.14
C ARG A 199 7.41 25.06 17.42
N LEU A 200 7.60 23.96 16.70
CA LEU A 200 8.79 23.10 16.83
C LEU A 200 9.96 23.55 15.92
N GLY A 201 9.77 24.56 15.07
CA GLY A 201 10.79 24.98 14.10
C GLY A 201 11.07 23.94 13.02
N LEU A 202 10.12 23.03 12.73
CA LEU A 202 10.27 21.99 11.73
C LEU A 202 9.87 22.48 10.33
N SER A 203 10.60 22.03 9.31
CA SER A 203 10.19 22.21 7.92
C SER A 203 8.89 21.45 7.67
N GLY A 204 7.86 22.19 7.23
CA GLY A 204 6.51 21.66 7.04
C GLY A 204 6.20 21.34 5.58
N VAL A 205 5.51 20.22 5.35
CA VAL A 205 4.95 19.83 4.06
C VAL A 205 3.50 20.30 3.96
N PRO A 206 3.18 21.32 3.14
CA PRO A 206 1.81 21.80 3.00
C PRO A 206 0.92 20.76 2.30
N VAL A 207 -0.39 20.85 2.53
CA VAL A 207 -1.38 20.04 1.78
C VAL A 207 -1.27 20.31 0.27
N ALA A 208 -0.87 21.53 -0.11
CA ALA A 208 -0.62 21.91 -1.49
C ALA A 208 0.41 21.01 -2.21
N ALA A 209 1.38 20.45 -1.50
CA ALA A 209 2.35 19.51 -2.08
C ALA A 209 1.65 18.27 -2.67
N GLU A 210 0.61 17.78 -2.03
CA GLU A 210 -0.18 16.63 -2.48
C GLU A 210 -1.21 17.05 -3.55
N THR A 211 -1.94 18.14 -3.31
CA THR A 211 -3.06 18.51 -4.19
C THR A 211 -2.62 19.10 -5.53
N ILE A 212 -1.50 19.81 -5.61
CA ILE A 212 -0.93 20.27 -6.90
C ILE A 212 -0.53 19.07 -7.76
N ALA A 213 0.15 18.09 -7.17
CA ALA A 213 0.54 16.87 -7.88
C ALA A 213 -0.68 16.07 -8.37
N LEU A 214 -1.75 15.96 -7.54
CA LEU A 214 -3.00 15.32 -7.95
C LEU A 214 -3.67 16.04 -9.11
N LEU A 215 -3.79 17.37 -9.03
CA LEU A 215 -4.42 18.16 -10.09
C LEU A 215 -3.65 18.06 -11.40
N THR A 216 -2.31 18.13 -11.34
CA THR A 216 -1.45 17.93 -12.51
C THR A 216 -1.67 16.55 -13.14
N LEU A 217 -1.71 15.50 -12.33
CA LEU A 217 -1.98 14.14 -12.79
C LEU A 217 -3.36 14.04 -13.43
N PHE A 218 -4.40 14.58 -12.80
CA PHE A 218 -5.76 14.50 -13.32
C PHE A 218 -5.93 15.25 -14.65
N GLU A 219 -5.32 16.42 -14.81
CA GLU A 219 -5.31 17.15 -16.08
C GLU A 219 -4.64 16.34 -17.20
N LEU A 220 -3.52 15.68 -16.92
CA LEU A 220 -2.86 14.80 -17.87
C LEU A 220 -3.76 13.62 -18.26
N LEU A 221 -4.38 12.96 -17.29
CA LEU A 221 -5.28 11.83 -17.54
C LEU A 221 -6.54 12.27 -18.31
N HIS A 222 -7.13 13.43 -17.99
CA HIS A 222 -8.24 14.01 -18.75
C HIS A 222 -7.85 14.29 -20.21
N SER A 223 -6.65 14.84 -20.44
CA SER A 223 -6.17 15.12 -21.79
C SER A 223 -5.98 13.87 -22.65
N MET A 224 -5.67 12.71 -22.01
CA MET A 224 -5.54 11.42 -22.68
C MET A 224 -6.91 10.74 -22.92
N GLY A 225 -7.93 11.10 -22.17
CA GLY A 225 -9.29 10.56 -22.29
C GLY A 225 -9.33 9.04 -22.13
N ALA A 226 -10.02 8.35 -23.06
CA ALA A 226 -10.17 6.90 -23.02
C ALA A 226 -8.85 6.10 -23.20
N GLN A 227 -7.77 6.76 -23.59
CA GLN A 227 -6.45 6.15 -23.74
C GLN A 227 -5.60 6.24 -22.48
N ALA A 228 -6.10 6.88 -21.41
CA ALA A 228 -5.37 6.98 -20.16
C ALA A 228 -5.10 5.58 -19.54
N PRO A 229 -3.90 5.33 -18.99
CA PRO A 229 -3.61 4.08 -18.31
C PRO A 229 -4.42 3.97 -17.02
N LYS A 230 -4.53 2.76 -16.45
CA LYS A 230 -5.01 2.59 -15.07
C LYS A 230 -3.95 3.20 -14.13
N VAL A 231 -4.38 4.12 -13.26
CA VAL A 231 -3.47 4.75 -12.30
C VAL A 231 -3.89 4.43 -10.87
N HIS A 232 -2.92 4.02 -10.06
CA HIS A 232 -3.09 3.88 -8.61
C HIS A 232 -2.34 5.01 -7.89
N ILE A 233 -3.03 5.73 -7.01
CA ILE A 233 -2.49 6.87 -6.27
C ILE A 233 -2.19 6.40 -4.85
N GLY A 234 -0.89 6.21 -4.57
CA GLY A 234 -0.45 5.67 -3.29
C GLY A 234 -0.35 6.73 -2.19
N ARG A 235 -0.72 6.33 -0.99
CA ARG A 235 -0.43 7.01 0.28
C ARG A 235 -0.94 8.45 0.35
N ILE A 236 -2.23 8.65 0.04
CA ILE A 236 -2.86 9.96 0.25
C ILE A 236 -2.92 10.29 1.74
N SER A 237 -2.88 11.58 2.08
CA SER A 237 -2.71 12.00 3.46
C SER A 237 -3.68 13.08 3.94
N SER A 238 -4.44 13.74 3.06
CA SER A 238 -5.25 14.89 3.41
C SER A 238 -6.73 14.78 3.03
N ALA A 239 -7.59 15.46 3.78
CA ALA A 239 -9.02 15.59 3.47
C ALA A 239 -9.25 16.18 2.07
N ARG A 240 -8.41 17.14 1.67
CA ARG A 240 -8.52 17.77 0.35
C ARG A 240 -8.17 16.80 -0.78
N ALA A 241 -7.19 15.92 -0.57
CA ALA A 241 -6.88 14.86 -1.54
C ALA A 241 -8.07 13.90 -1.72
N VAL A 242 -8.71 13.49 -0.63
CA VAL A 242 -9.93 12.65 -0.67
C VAL A 242 -11.01 13.29 -1.52
N GLU A 243 -11.26 14.58 -1.33
CA GLU A 243 -12.27 15.31 -2.11
C GLU A 243 -11.93 15.34 -3.60
N LEU A 244 -10.69 15.64 -3.97
CA LEU A 244 -10.22 15.66 -5.36
C LEU A 244 -10.32 14.28 -6.01
N ILE A 245 -9.95 13.21 -5.31
CA ILE A 245 -10.06 11.83 -5.80
C ILE A 245 -11.53 11.45 -6.00
N ARG A 246 -12.41 11.80 -5.06
CA ARG A 246 -13.85 11.55 -5.20
C ARG A 246 -14.40 12.22 -6.45
N GLN A 247 -14.06 13.48 -6.69
CA GLN A 247 -14.45 14.20 -7.89
C GLN A 247 -13.89 13.55 -9.16
N ALA A 248 -12.63 13.16 -9.18
CA ALA A 248 -11.99 12.52 -10.33
C ALA A 248 -12.64 11.16 -10.67
N LYS A 249 -13.00 10.35 -9.66
CA LYS A 249 -13.74 9.09 -9.84
C LYS A 249 -15.14 9.34 -10.43
N VAL A 250 -15.87 10.36 -9.94
CA VAL A 250 -17.19 10.75 -10.48
C VAL A 250 -17.07 11.22 -11.93
N GLN A 251 -15.98 11.87 -12.31
CA GLN A 251 -15.70 12.29 -13.70
C GLN A 251 -15.27 11.13 -14.60
N GLY A 252 -15.14 9.91 -14.06
CA GLY A 252 -14.86 8.70 -14.83
C GLY A 252 -13.38 8.42 -15.06
N LEU A 253 -12.46 9.08 -14.35
CA LEU A 253 -11.05 8.70 -14.39
C LEU A 253 -10.84 7.28 -13.85
N ASN A 254 -10.06 6.48 -14.57
CA ASN A 254 -9.71 5.11 -14.16
C ASN A 254 -8.60 5.13 -13.10
N ILE A 255 -8.97 5.54 -11.91
CA ILE A 255 -8.04 5.67 -10.78
C ILE A 255 -8.49 4.87 -9.57
N THR A 256 -7.51 4.37 -8.83
CA THR A 256 -7.66 3.83 -7.47
C THR A 256 -6.70 4.55 -6.54
N CYS A 257 -6.90 4.47 -5.22
CA CYS A 257 -5.98 5.06 -4.27
C CYS A 257 -5.86 4.25 -2.98
N ASP A 258 -4.77 4.46 -2.27
CA ASP A 258 -4.56 3.92 -0.93
C ASP A 258 -4.21 5.00 0.10
N VAL A 259 -4.24 4.59 1.36
CA VAL A 259 -3.83 5.38 2.51
C VAL A 259 -3.00 4.53 3.46
N ASN A 260 -1.99 5.14 4.09
CA ASN A 260 -1.22 4.46 5.14
C ASN A 260 -2.08 4.21 6.37
N MET A 261 -1.99 3.02 6.95
CA MET A 261 -2.64 2.71 8.22
C MET A 261 -2.28 3.70 9.34
N HIS A 262 -1.07 4.25 9.36
CA HIS A 262 -0.64 5.24 10.33
C HIS A 262 -1.51 6.50 10.32
N HIS A 263 -1.91 6.98 9.13
CA HIS A 263 -2.77 8.16 8.97
C HIS A 263 -4.21 7.95 9.41
N LEU A 264 -4.63 6.70 9.61
CA LEU A 264 -5.95 6.36 10.15
C LEU A 264 -5.99 6.41 11.68
N HIS A 265 -4.83 6.37 12.36
CA HIS A 265 -4.77 6.29 13.82
C HIS A 265 -4.03 7.47 14.46
N LEU A 266 -3.01 7.99 13.81
CA LEU A 266 -2.12 9.02 14.33
C LEU A 266 -2.39 10.38 13.67
N VAL A 267 -2.00 11.44 14.37
CA VAL A 267 -2.08 12.83 13.93
C VAL A 267 -0.75 13.54 14.14
N ASP A 268 -0.57 14.73 13.58
CA ASP A 268 0.65 15.53 13.66
C ASP A 268 1.15 15.76 15.09
N THR A 269 0.23 15.98 16.03
CA THR A 269 0.57 16.26 17.43
C THR A 269 1.09 15.04 18.20
N ASP A 270 0.90 13.81 17.68
CA ASP A 270 1.41 12.58 18.30
C ASP A 270 2.93 12.48 18.26
N MET A 271 3.60 13.24 17.36
CA MET A 271 5.06 13.38 17.36
C MET A 271 5.60 13.93 18.70
N GLY A 272 4.79 14.64 19.50
CA GLY A 272 5.22 15.22 20.75
C GLY A 272 6.45 16.13 20.59
N TYR A 273 7.43 16.01 21.48
CA TYR A 273 8.69 16.77 21.37
C TYR A 273 9.74 15.94 20.61
N PHE A 274 9.77 16.08 19.27
CA PHE A 274 10.80 15.51 18.41
C PHE A 274 10.97 13.99 18.50
N ASN A 275 9.85 13.26 18.63
CA ASN A 275 9.91 11.80 18.62
C ASN A 275 10.04 11.29 17.18
N ASN A 276 11.23 10.83 16.83
CA ASN A 276 11.57 10.35 15.47
C ASN A 276 10.78 9.12 15.03
N GLN A 277 10.17 8.38 15.96
CA GLN A 277 9.29 7.25 15.61
C GLN A 277 8.06 7.69 14.85
N TYR A 278 7.65 8.96 14.95
CA TYR A 278 6.48 9.54 14.26
C TYR A 278 6.85 10.32 12.99
N VAL A 279 8.08 10.18 12.50
CA VAL A 279 8.49 10.76 11.22
C VAL A 279 8.12 9.80 10.10
N PHE A 280 7.08 10.16 9.35
CA PHE A 280 6.55 9.41 8.20
C PHE A 280 6.65 10.23 6.91
N ASN A 281 6.52 9.56 5.78
CA ASN A 281 6.43 10.18 4.46
C ASN A 281 5.31 9.53 3.63
N PRO A 282 4.13 10.19 3.45
CA PRO A 282 3.80 11.57 3.84
C PRO A 282 3.77 11.80 5.37
N PRO A 283 3.96 13.04 5.84
CA PRO A 283 3.88 13.33 7.26
C PRO A 283 2.46 13.19 7.80
N LEU A 284 2.35 12.83 9.08
CA LEU A 284 1.08 12.83 9.80
C LEU A 284 0.42 14.21 9.72
N ARG A 285 -0.90 14.25 9.54
CA ARG A 285 -1.68 15.48 9.40
C ARG A 285 -2.64 15.69 10.55
N SER A 286 -3.51 16.68 10.43
CA SER A 286 -4.47 17.07 11.47
C SER A 286 -5.51 15.97 11.78
N SER A 287 -6.19 16.11 12.91
CA SER A 287 -7.31 15.24 13.29
C SER A 287 -8.47 15.29 12.30
N SER A 288 -8.69 16.44 11.64
CA SER A 288 -9.72 16.56 10.59
C SER A 288 -9.34 15.77 9.32
N ASP A 289 -8.05 15.76 8.95
CA ASP A 289 -7.56 14.93 7.85
C ASP A 289 -7.74 13.45 8.17
N ARG A 290 -7.33 13.01 9.37
CA ARG A 290 -7.54 11.64 9.83
C ARG A 290 -9.01 11.22 9.74
N SER A 291 -9.93 12.05 10.23
CA SER A 291 -11.36 11.75 10.20
C SER A 291 -11.89 11.62 8.77
N ALA A 292 -11.43 12.48 7.85
CA ALA A 292 -11.81 12.41 6.44
C ALA A 292 -11.26 11.14 5.76
N LEU A 293 -10.02 10.74 6.07
CA LEU A 293 -9.41 9.51 5.56
C LEU A 293 -10.17 8.26 6.05
N ARG A 294 -10.52 8.20 7.33
CA ARG A 294 -11.32 7.11 7.90
C ARG A 294 -12.68 6.97 7.19
N ALA A 295 -13.41 8.08 7.08
CA ALA A 295 -14.69 8.09 6.37
C ALA A 295 -14.54 7.62 4.92
N ALA A 296 -13.48 8.04 4.22
CA ALA A 296 -13.21 7.67 2.83
C ALA A 296 -12.80 6.19 2.65
N VAL A 297 -12.15 5.58 3.63
CA VAL A 297 -11.91 4.12 3.65
C VAL A 297 -13.23 3.36 3.78
N LEU A 298 -14.13 3.83 4.65
CA LEU A 298 -15.39 3.14 4.93
C LEU A 298 -16.41 3.32 3.80
N ASP A 299 -16.45 4.50 3.15
CA ASP A 299 -17.37 4.76 2.02
C ASP A 299 -16.85 4.23 0.67
N GLY A 300 -15.61 3.71 0.62
CA GLY A 300 -14.99 3.15 -0.58
C GLY A 300 -14.37 4.18 -1.53
N THR A 301 -14.30 5.46 -1.16
CA THR A 301 -13.53 6.46 -1.92
C THR A 301 -12.05 6.10 -1.95
N ILE A 302 -11.51 5.63 -0.81
CA ILE A 302 -10.18 5.02 -0.72
C ILE A 302 -10.34 3.51 -0.93
N ASP A 303 -9.62 2.98 -1.90
CA ASP A 303 -9.73 1.58 -2.33
C ASP A 303 -8.95 0.64 -1.42
N ALA A 304 -7.77 1.06 -0.95
CA ALA A 304 -6.92 0.20 -0.11
C ALA A 304 -6.33 0.92 1.11
N VAL A 305 -5.98 0.12 2.12
CA VAL A 305 -5.16 0.54 3.26
C VAL A 305 -3.87 -0.25 3.22
N VAL A 306 -2.75 0.44 3.32
CA VAL A 306 -1.40 -0.13 3.22
C VAL A 306 -0.62 0.05 4.53
N SER A 307 0.35 -0.81 4.78
CA SER A 307 1.24 -0.65 5.93
C SER A 307 2.29 0.42 5.73
N ASP A 308 2.66 0.71 4.48
CA ASP A 308 3.85 1.49 4.12
C ASP A 308 5.09 1.02 4.90
N HIS A 309 5.29 -0.31 4.88
CA HIS A 309 6.36 -0.96 5.63
C HIS A 309 7.73 -0.48 5.14
N VAL A 310 8.47 0.13 6.03
CA VAL A 310 9.85 0.58 5.82
C VAL A 310 10.68 0.14 7.01
N ALA A 311 11.58 -0.82 6.82
CA ALA A 311 12.61 -1.12 7.81
C ALA A 311 13.64 0.02 7.79
N VAL A 312 13.75 0.74 8.91
CA VAL A 312 14.72 1.83 9.10
C VAL A 312 15.73 1.38 10.14
N ASP A 313 17.01 1.59 9.85
CA ASP A 313 18.09 1.33 10.80
C ASP A 313 17.83 2.05 12.14
N PHE A 314 18.10 1.36 13.24
CA PHE A 314 17.90 1.92 14.58
C PHE A 314 18.68 3.21 14.77
N ASP A 315 19.93 3.29 14.32
CA ASP A 315 20.78 4.48 14.45
C ASP A 315 20.23 5.64 13.63
N ALA A 316 19.65 5.39 12.45
CA ALA A 316 19.00 6.41 11.64
C ALA A 316 17.77 7.04 12.33
N LYS A 317 17.13 6.31 13.26
CA LYS A 317 16.03 6.83 14.10
C LYS A 317 16.53 7.56 15.36
N GLN A 318 17.81 7.49 15.71
CA GLN A 318 18.39 8.24 16.84
C GLN A 318 18.93 9.62 16.44
N LEU A 319 18.99 9.90 15.15
CA LEU A 319 19.46 11.20 14.63
C LEU A 319 18.45 12.34 14.99
N PRO A 320 18.88 13.61 14.99
CA PRO A 320 17.94 14.73 15.09
C PRO A 320 16.84 14.64 14.01
N VAL A 321 15.62 15.15 14.28
CA VAL A 321 14.47 15.05 13.36
C VAL A 321 14.80 15.46 11.93
N GLY A 322 15.62 16.51 11.74
CA GLY A 322 16.04 16.98 10.42
C GLY A 322 17.04 16.08 9.68
N GLN A 323 17.47 14.98 10.29
CA GLN A 323 18.40 14.01 9.72
C GLN A 323 17.87 12.58 9.82
N THR A 324 16.77 12.38 10.54
CA THR A 324 16.16 11.05 10.71
C THR A 324 15.53 10.56 9.43
N GLN A 325 15.50 9.24 9.26
CA GLN A 325 14.80 8.64 8.14
C GLN A 325 13.32 8.41 8.45
N ALA A 326 12.45 8.76 7.48
CA ALA A 326 11.04 8.49 7.57
C ALA A 326 10.74 7.00 7.34
N GLY A 327 9.77 6.49 8.08
CA GLY A 327 9.27 5.12 7.93
C GLY A 327 9.10 4.39 9.25
N ALA A 328 8.36 3.30 9.20
CA ALA A 328 8.18 2.36 10.31
C ALA A 328 7.90 0.94 9.77
N ILE A 329 8.17 -0.06 10.58
CA ILE A 329 7.70 -1.42 10.31
C ILE A 329 6.18 -1.47 10.52
N GLY A 330 5.43 -2.12 9.64
CA GLY A 330 3.97 -2.02 9.67
C GLY A 330 3.21 -3.27 9.25
N THR A 331 3.72 -4.06 8.32
CA THR A 331 2.93 -5.12 7.66
C THR A 331 2.30 -6.12 8.65
N GLN A 332 2.98 -6.47 9.73
CA GLN A 332 2.45 -7.35 10.78
C GLN A 332 1.29 -6.74 11.58
N TRP A 333 1.12 -5.41 11.54
CA TRP A 333 0.11 -4.68 12.32
C TRP A 333 -1.13 -4.33 11.51
N LEU A 334 -1.09 -4.52 10.18
CA LEU A 334 -2.15 -4.08 9.27
C LEU A 334 -3.54 -4.60 9.69
N ILE A 335 -3.67 -5.90 9.95
CA ILE A 335 -4.94 -6.49 10.38
C ILE A 335 -5.42 -5.92 11.73
N SER A 336 -4.51 -5.77 12.69
CA SER A 336 -4.86 -5.28 14.03
C SER A 336 -5.37 -3.85 13.99
N LEU A 337 -4.75 -2.99 13.19
CA LEU A 337 -5.16 -1.60 13.02
C LEU A 337 -6.46 -1.46 12.22
N LEU A 338 -6.71 -2.33 11.23
CA LEU A 338 -8.01 -2.38 10.55
C LEU A 338 -9.14 -2.85 11.49
N VAL A 339 -8.86 -3.83 12.34
CA VAL A 339 -9.82 -4.26 13.37
C VAL A 339 -10.09 -3.13 14.38
N GLN A 340 -9.06 -2.42 14.81
CA GLN A 340 -9.20 -1.27 15.70
C GLN A 340 -10.03 -0.16 15.05
N LEU A 341 -9.78 0.14 13.76
CA LEU A 341 -10.60 1.09 12.99
C LEU A 341 -12.09 0.71 13.04
N ALA A 342 -12.40 -0.57 12.77
CA ALA A 342 -13.79 -1.04 12.80
C ALA A 342 -14.45 -0.85 14.18
N VAL A 343 -13.71 -1.11 15.26
CA VAL A 343 -14.19 -0.92 16.64
C VAL A 343 -14.42 0.56 16.95
N GLU A 344 -13.46 1.43 16.61
CA GLU A 344 -13.53 2.87 16.89
C GLU A 344 -14.65 3.56 16.10
N GLU A 345 -14.82 3.19 14.83
CA GLU A 345 -15.88 3.73 13.97
C GLU A 345 -17.23 3.00 14.11
N ARG A 346 -17.29 1.94 14.94
CA ARG A 346 -18.49 1.13 15.22
C ARG A 346 -19.14 0.54 13.97
N VAL A 347 -18.29 0.07 13.06
CA VAL A 347 -18.71 -0.61 11.83
C VAL A 347 -18.39 -2.10 11.89
N ASP A 348 -18.97 -2.87 10.96
CA ASP A 348 -18.60 -4.28 10.83
C ASP A 348 -17.13 -4.41 10.41
N ILE A 349 -16.48 -5.43 10.95
CA ILE A 349 -15.07 -5.71 10.67
C ILE A 349 -14.82 -5.98 9.17
N ALA A 350 -15.82 -6.54 8.47
CA ALA A 350 -15.75 -6.78 7.03
C ALA A 350 -15.60 -5.47 6.25
N SER A 351 -16.25 -4.39 6.68
CA SER A 351 -16.17 -3.08 6.05
C SER A 351 -14.75 -2.50 6.10
N ALA A 352 -14.05 -2.65 7.23
CA ALA A 352 -12.67 -2.20 7.37
C ALA A 352 -11.70 -3.12 6.63
N LEU A 353 -11.87 -4.45 6.74
CA LEU A 353 -11.01 -5.42 6.07
C LEU A 353 -11.15 -5.39 4.54
N ALA A 354 -12.27 -4.92 4.00
CA ALA A 354 -12.47 -4.79 2.55
C ALA A 354 -11.34 -4.00 1.87
N ALA A 355 -10.78 -2.99 2.55
CA ALA A 355 -9.68 -2.17 2.04
C ALA A 355 -8.31 -2.88 1.96
N ALA A 356 -8.16 -4.05 2.58
CA ALA A 356 -6.95 -4.87 2.46
C ALA A 356 -7.25 -6.25 1.85
N VAL A 357 -8.51 -6.52 1.49
CA VAL A 357 -8.96 -7.79 0.89
C VAL A 357 -9.67 -7.50 -0.43
N SER A 358 -11.00 -7.41 -0.43
CA SER A 358 -11.79 -7.40 -1.67
C SER A 358 -11.53 -6.21 -2.59
N ARG A 359 -11.11 -5.07 -2.06
CA ARG A 359 -10.77 -3.86 -2.85
C ARG A 359 -9.29 -3.78 -3.21
N ALA A 360 -8.40 -4.37 -2.40
CA ALA A 360 -6.96 -4.35 -2.65
C ALA A 360 -6.53 -5.34 -3.74
N TYR A 361 -7.07 -6.58 -3.74
CA TYR A 361 -6.70 -7.59 -4.72
C TYR A 361 -6.87 -7.16 -6.19
N PRO A 362 -7.96 -6.50 -6.61
CA PRO A 362 -8.11 -6.04 -8.01
C PRO A 362 -7.09 -4.98 -8.44
N ILE A 363 -6.35 -4.40 -7.50
CA ILE A 363 -5.28 -3.44 -7.80
C ILE A 363 -4.00 -4.17 -8.19
N LEU A 364 -3.78 -5.35 -7.63
CA LEU A 364 -2.62 -6.20 -7.96
C LEU A 364 -2.71 -6.83 -9.36
N GLY A 365 -3.90 -6.94 -9.95
CA GLY A 365 -4.13 -7.48 -11.30
C GLY A 365 -4.92 -8.76 -11.34
#